data_7f59f6176ba65933ec6aaebf4be59b31
#
_entry.id   7f59f6176ba65933ec6aaebf4be59b31
#
_cell.length_a   1.000
_cell.length_b   1.000
_cell.length_c   1.000
_cell.angle_alpha   90.00
_cell.angle_beta   90.00
_cell.angle_gamma   90.00
#
_symmetry.space_group_name_H-M   'P 1'
#
loop_
_entity.id
_entity.type
_entity.pdbx_description
1 polymer ?
#
loop_
_entity_poly.entity_id
_entity_poly.type
_entity_poly.pdbx_seq_one_letter_code
_entity_poly.pdbx_strand_id
1 'polypeptide(L)'
;MTFVTSNVAMLIITLFFGATAYGLAIGRIRSRVVSGGVKSHSLVKYYGVYAALWTLVPALLLALIWAFAADPLLLNAAEARLAGAYPNLPASFLDLKLAQLRNIAAGYIDAPDDIMAAEAKALNESMDRVALARVLTLMFIMMIGFLFAFIRVAPQFKARIALEGFLRRSFFAAATLAVLTTIGIVASLLFEASRFFSEISMIDFFFGTHWSPMVSLREGTAAADEAVAGSSGSFGMVPVMLGTLLVAVIAMLVAVPIGLFSAIYTAEFAPLRVRNIIKPVLEVLAGIPTVVYGFFAALTAAPFFREAGLLVGLDVSSQSALAAGGVMGIMIIPFISSLSDDVISAVPQSLRDGALGLGSTHAETIIRVVLPAAFPGLVGAFLLAISRAVGETMIVVMAAGVAANLTINPLEAVTTVTVQIVMLLTGDNEFDSVKTLSAFALGITLFVVTLLLNIAALHISRKLGQRYE
;
A
#
# COMPACT_ATOMS: atom_id res chain seq x y z
N MET A 1 -8.90 18.08 33.32
CA MET A 1 -8.35 18.63 32.06
C MET A 1 -8.02 17.56 31.03
N THR A 2 -7.59 16.38 31.45
CA THR A 2 -7.18 15.27 30.54
C THR A 2 -8.20 14.81 29.50
N PHE A 3 -9.52 14.89 29.77
CA PHE A 3 -10.52 14.49 28.78
C PHE A 3 -10.65 15.46 27.61
N VAL A 4 -10.65 16.79 27.85
CA VAL A 4 -10.81 17.82 26.80
C VAL A 4 -9.60 17.88 25.87
N THR A 5 -8.42 17.51 26.36
CA THR A 5 -7.16 17.49 25.58
C THR A 5 -6.95 16.17 24.86
N SER A 6 -7.78 15.13 25.09
CA SER A 6 -7.67 13.86 24.36
C SER A 6 -8.01 14.04 22.87
N ASN A 7 -7.36 13.28 22.01
CA ASN A 7 -7.58 13.34 20.56
C ASN A 7 -9.05 13.01 20.19
N VAL A 8 -9.68 12.13 20.95
CA VAL A 8 -11.09 11.75 20.73
C VAL A 8 -12.03 12.91 21.07
N ALA A 9 -11.83 13.57 22.24
CA ALA A 9 -12.65 14.71 22.62
C ALA A 9 -12.50 15.86 21.62
N MET A 10 -11.29 16.14 21.15
CA MET A 10 -11.08 17.17 20.14
C MET A 10 -11.77 16.88 18.81
N LEU A 11 -11.76 15.60 18.38
CA LEU A 11 -12.51 15.19 17.18
C LEU A 11 -14.00 15.39 17.37
N ILE A 12 -14.56 15.01 18.52
CA ILE A 12 -15.97 15.21 18.86
C ILE A 12 -16.31 16.72 18.86
N ILE A 13 -15.50 17.55 19.53
CA ILE A 13 -15.67 19.00 19.56
C ILE A 13 -15.66 19.57 18.14
N THR A 14 -14.72 19.17 17.31
CA THR A 14 -14.58 19.63 15.94
C THR A 14 -15.82 19.29 15.11
N LEU A 15 -16.29 18.03 15.20
CA LEU A 15 -17.49 17.59 14.50
C LEU A 15 -18.75 18.31 15.00
N PHE A 16 -18.85 18.56 16.32
CA PHE A 16 -19.97 19.31 16.91
C PHE A 16 -20.01 20.75 16.39
N PHE A 17 -18.85 21.43 16.32
CA PHE A 17 -18.76 22.78 15.75
C PHE A 17 -19.14 22.79 14.25
N GLY A 18 -18.71 21.78 13.48
CA GLY A 18 -19.12 21.62 12.09
C GLY A 18 -20.63 21.44 11.91
N ALA A 19 -21.22 20.58 12.76
CA ALA A 19 -22.67 20.34 12.75
C ALA A 19 -23.49 21.60 13.15
N THR A 20 -23.01 22.33 14.16
CA THR A 20 -23.64 23.61 14.56
C THR A 20 -23.52 24.67 13.47
N ALA A 21 -22.36 24.80 12.82
CA ALA A 21 -22.15 25.69 11.69
C ALA A 21 -23.09 25.36 10.51
N TYR A 22 -23.24 24.07 10.22
CA TYR A 22 -24.20 23.57 9.22
C TYR A 22 -25.63 23.97 9.55
N GLY A 23 -26.07 23.70 10.78
CA GLY A 23 -27.46 24.02 11.23
C GLY A 23 -27.75 25.51 11.23
N LEU A 24 -26.83 26.34 11.74
CA LEU A 24 -26.97 27.79 11.80
C LEU A 24 -27.01 28.41 10.41
N ALA A 25 -26.20 27.94 9.46
CA ALA A 25 -26.22 28.42 8.08
C ALA A 25 -27.53 28.07 7.38
N ILE A 26 -28.08 26.88 7.58
CA ILE A 26 -29.39 26.47 7.07
C ILE A 26 -30.50 27.32 7.68
N GLY A 27 -30.51 27.51 9.00
CA GLY A 27 -31.48 28.33 9.73
C GLY A 27 -31.52 29.76 9.19
N ARG A 28 -30.34 30.38 9.00
CA ARG A 28 -30.18 31.71 8.45
C ARG A 28 -30.76 31.87 7.03
N ILE A 29 -30.50 30.90 6.16
CA ILE A 29 -31.06 30.95 4.79
C ILE A 29 -32.54 30.70 4.80
N ARG A 30 -33.04 29.73 5.55
CA ARG A 30 -34.48 29.46 5.65
C ARG A 30 -35.26 30.69 6.15
N SER A 31 -34.77 31.35 7.21
CA SER A 31 -35.44 32.57 7.72
C SER A 31 -35.46 33.68 6.69
N ARG A 32 -34.35 33.93 5.96
CA ARG A 32 -34.30 34.98 4.92
C ARG A 32 -35.13 34.67 3.69
N VAL A 33 -35.28 33.42 3.31
CA VAL A 33 -36.13 32.98 2.18
C VAL A 33 -37.60 33.08 2.56
N VAL A 34 -37.97 32.66 3.78
CA VAL A 34 -39.37 32.66 4.25
C VAL A 34 -39.86 34.09 4.58
N SER A 35 -39.07 34.88 5.32
CA SER A 35 -39.43 36.22 5.74
C SER A 35 -39.21 37.31 4.67
N GLY A 36 -38.28 37.09 3.74
CA GLY A 36 -37.90 38.07 2.72
C GLY A 36 -38.44 37.83 1.31
N GLY A 37 -39.16 36.73 1.05
CA GLY A 37 -39.69 36.40 -0.31
C GLY A 37 -38.59 36.20 -1.37
N VAL A 38 -37.32 36.15 -0.99
CA VAL A 38 -36.19 36.08 -1.92
C VAL A 38 -35.88 34.60 -2.24
N LYS A 39 -35.87 34.25 -3.52
CA LYS A 39 -35.47 32.90 -3.96
C LYS A 39 -33.97 32.69 -3.73
N SER A 40 -33.60 31.59 -3.11
CA SER A 40 -32.18 31.19 -2.97
C SER A 40 -31.62 30.69 -4.30
N HIS A 41 -30.36 31.08 -4.63
CA HIS A 41 -29.67 30.62 -5.84
C HIS A 41 -29.36 29.11 -5.82
N SER A 42 -29.09 28.56 -4.64
CA SER A 42 -28.72 27.15 -4.47
C SER A 42 -29.65 26.48 -3.46
N LEU A 43 -29.70 25.13 -3.46
CA LEU A 43 -30.44 24.40 -2.44
C LEU A 43 -29.86 24.68 -1.03
N VAL A 44 -30.73 24.80 -0.05
CA VAL A 44 -30.39 25.18 1.33
C VAL A 44 -29.27 24.33 1.94
N LYS A 45 -29.24 23.06 1.60
CA LYS A 45 -28.19 22.13 2.06
C LYS A 45 -26.75 22.54 1.67
N TYR A 46 -26.58 23.19 0.49
CA TYR A 46 -25.25 23.62 0.04
C TYR A 46 -24.66 24.74 0.89
N TYR A 47 -25.49 25.60 1.44
CA TYR A 47 -25.04 26.66 2.37
C TYR A 47 -24.58 26.08 3.69
N GLY A 48 -25.27 25.05 4.21
CA GLY A 48 -24.88 24.35 5.40
C GLY A 48 -23.53 23.63 5.22
N VAL A 49 -23.38 22.89 4.11
CA VAL A 49 -22.11 22.20 3.79
C VAL A 49 -20.97 23.20 3.60
N TYR A 50 -21.20 24.33 2.95
CA TYR A 50 -20.19 25.38 2.79
C TYR A 50 -19.72 25.92 4.15
N ALA A 51 -20.63 26.20 5.08
CA ALA A 51 -20.28 26.68 6.41
C ALA A 51 -19.51 25.61 7.22
N ALA A 52 -19.97 24.36 7.18
CA ALA A 52 -19.29 23.25 7.83
C ALA A 52 -17.87 23.06 7.30
N LEU A 53 -17.65 23.10 5.97
CA LEU A 53 -16.33 22.94 5.37
C LEU A 53 -15.35 24.04 5.79
N TRP A 54 -15.76 25.29 5.79
CA TRP A 54 -14.89 26.40 6.24
C TRP A 54 -14.59 26.34 7.73
N THR A 55 -15.47 25.75 8.54
CA THR A 55 -15.23 25.53 9.97
C THR A 55 -14.32 24.34 10.20
N LEU A 56 -14.52 23.20 9.49
CA LEU A 56 -13.84 21.94 9.74
C LEU A 56 -12.47 21.85 9.08
N VAL A 57 -12.37 22.19 7.78
CA VAL A 57 -11.17 21.90 6.99
C VAL A 57 -9.92 22.64 7.52
N PRO A 58 -9.96 23.96 7.79
CA PRO A 58 -8.79 24.62 8.36
C PRO A 58 -8.40 24.08 9.74
N ALA A 59 -9.39 23.70 10.57
CA ALA A 59 -9.13 23.11 11.88
C ALA A 59 -8.50 21.72 11.78
N LEU A 60 -8.99 20.86 10.87
CA LEU A 60 -8.41 19.53 10.63
C LEU A 60 -6.98 19.63 10.07
N LEU A 61 -6.72 20.57 9.16
CA LEU A 61 -5.37 20.81 8.66
C LEU A 61 -4.42 21.28 9.78
N LEU A 62 -4.88 22.17 10.63
CA LEU A 62 -4.09 22.60 11.79
C LEU A 62 -3.88 21.45 12.79
N ALA A 63 -4.90 20.64 13.05
CA ALA A 63 -4.77 19.47 13.92
C ALA A 63 -3.73 18.47 13.37
N LEU A 64 -3.69 18.28 12.05
CA LEU A 64 -2.69 17.46 11.38
C LEU A 64 -1.27 18.05 11.56
N ILE A 65 -1.10 19.36 11.35
CA ILE A 65 0.21 20.04 11.58
C ILE A 65 0.65 19.86 13.03
N TRP A 66 -0.27 20.04 14.00
CA TRP A 66 0.03 19.83 15.41
C TRP A 66 0.45 18.39 15.73
N ALA A 67 -0.19 17.39 15.08
CA ALA A 67 0.14 15.98 15.29
C ALA A 67 1.58 15.64 14.87
N PHE A 68 2.12 16.31 13.85
CA PHE A 68 3.49 16.09 13.41
C PHE A 68 4.52 17.01 14.05
N ALA A 69 4.13 18.22 14.47
CA ALA A 69 5.05 19.23 14.96
C ALA A 69 5.20 19.23 16.48
N ALA A 70 4.19 18.79 17.24
CA ALA A 70 4.19 18.93 18.70
C ALA A 70 5.24 18.05 19.38
N ASP A 71 5.31 16.77 19.02
CA ASP A 71 6.23 15.81 19.64
C ASP A 71 7.71 16.17 19.39
N PRO A 72 8.15 16.43 18.14
CA PRO A 72 9.53 16.87 17.91
C PRO A 72 9.90 18.15 18.65
N LEU A 73 9.00 19.15 18.70
CA LEU A 73 9.26 20.40 19.40
C LEU A 73 9.42 20.20 20.91
N LEU A 74 8.59 19.36 21.53
CA LEU A 74 8.65 19.02 22.94
C LEU A 74 9.93 18.24 23.27
N LEU A 75 10.27 17.25 22.43
CA LEU A 75 11.44 16.39 22.63
C LEU A 75 12.74 17.16 22.45
N ASN A 76 12.87 17.98 21.40
CA ASN A 76 14.05 18.81 21.18
C ASN A 76 14.25 19.81 22.33
N ALA A 77 13.16 20.37 22.88
CA ALA A 77 13.24 21.26 24.04
C ALA A 77 13.63 20.49 25.32
N ALA A 78 13.19 19.26 25.50
CA ALA A 78 13.56 18.40 26.61
C ALA A 78 15.03 17.94 26.50
N GLU A 79 15.48 17.58 25.33
CA GLU A 79 16.86 17.22 25.02
C GLU A 79 17.84 18.36 25.34
N ALA A 80 17.51 19.59 24.89
CA ALA A 80 18.31 20.76 25.19
C ALA A 80 18.43 21.03 26.70
N ARG A 81 17.36 20.78 27.47
CA ARG A 81 17.40 20.90 28.96
C ARG A 81 18.25 19.81 29.60
N LEU A 82 18.09 18.55 29.14
CA LEU A 82 18.89 17.41 29.61
C LEU A 82 20.39 17.61 29.32
N ALA A 83 20.73 18.12 28.13
CA ALA A 83 22.11 18.44 27.78
C ALA A 83 22.71 19.52 28.71
N GLY A 84 21.89 20.47 29.12
CA GLY A 84 22.30 21.49 30.13
C GLY A 84 22.45 20.91 31.53
N ALA A 85 21.61 19.99 31.94
CA ALA A 85 21.63 19.34 33.25
C ALA A 85 22.76 18.28 33.37
N TYR A 86 23.17 17.68 32.27
CA TYR A 86 24.23 16.64 32.21
C TYR A 86 25.32 16.99 31.18
N PRO A 87 26.14 18.04 31.40
CA PRO A 87 27.06 18.59 30.38
C PRO A 87 28.20 17.64 29.95
N ASN A 88 28.47 16.60 30.74
CA ASN A 88 29.56 15.66 30.48
C ASN A 88 29.10 14.32 29.86
N LEU A 89 27.82 14.18 29.49
CA LEU A 89 27.32 12.95 28.89
C LEU A 89 27.57 12.92 27.36
N PRO A 90 28.04 11.81 26.80
CA PRO A 90 28.07 11.61 25.36
C PRO A 90 26.67 11.65 24.74
N ALA A 91 26.55 12.11 23.48
CA ALA A 91 25.26 12.25 22.78
C ALA A 91 24.42 10.95 22.76
N SER A 92 25.05 9.79 22.58
CA SER A 92 24.38 8.47 22.60
C SER A 92 23.69 8.12 23.94
N PHE A 93 24.20 8.68 25.06
CA PHE A 93 23.58 8.52 26.38
C PHE A 93 22.46 9.53 26.62
N LEU A 94 22.45 10.67 25.93
CA LEU A 94 21.37 11.64 25.97
C LEU A 94 20.07 11.06 25.42
N ASP A 95 20.11 10.32 24.32
CA ASP A 95 18.96 9.63 23.76
C ASP A 95 18.36 8.62 24.74
N LEU A 96 19.22 7.84 25.42
CA LEU A 96 18.79 6.91 26.45
C LEU A 96 18.12 7.63 27.64
N LYS A 97 18.69 8.74 28.09
CA LYS A 97 18.13 9.59 29.15
C LYS A 97 16.81 10.22 28.74
N LEU A 98 16.66 10.63 27.47
CA LEU A 98 15.42 11.17 26.92
C LEU A 98 14.32 10.09 26.90
N ALA A 99 14.66 8.84 26.52
CA ALA A 99 13.74 7.72 26.59
C ALA A 99 13.31 7.39 28.03
N GLN A 100 14.26 7.41 28.97
CA GLN A 100 13.95 7.27 30.41
C GLN A 100 13.03 8.41 30.90
N LEU A 101 13.32 9.67 30.53
CA LEU A 101 12.51 10.83 30.88
C LEU A 101 11.04 10.67 30.42
N ARG A 102 10.83 10.18 29.20
CA ARG A 102 9.49 9.90 28.68
C ARG A 102 8.75 8.86 29.52
N ASN A 103 9.45 7.78 29.90
CA ASN A 103 8.84 6.71 30.71
C ASN A 103 8.54 7.19 32.14
N ILE A 104 9.37 8.04 32.74
CA ILE A 104 9.13 8.68 34.04
C ILE A 104 7.94 9.63 33.94
N ALA A 105 7.92 10.51 32.93
CA ALA A 105 6.81 11.44 32.69
C ALA A 105 5.47 10.71 32.46
N ALA A 106 5.51 9.54 31.80
CA ALA A 106 4.35 8.69 31.61
C ALA A 106 3.93 7.88 32.86
N GLY A 107 4.76 7.86 33.91
CA GLY A 107 4.50 7.13 35.16
C GLY A 107 4.78 5.63 35.08
N TYR A 108 5.55 5.16 34.10
CA TYR A 108 5.93 3.75 33.95
C TYR A 108 7.11 3.34 34.83
N ILE A 109 8.00 4.29 35.18
CA ILE A 109 9.18 4.08 36.03
C ILE A 109 9.32 5.23 37.00
N ASP A 110 9.87 4.96 38.21
CA ASP A 110 10.21 5.99 39.16
C ASP A 110 11.48 6.72 38.74
N ALA A 111 11.58 8.00 39.13
CA ALA A 111 12.75 8.82 38.82
C ALA A 111 13.98 8.34 39.61
N PRO A 112 15.13 8.11 38.97
CA PRO A 112 16.34 7.61 39.62
C PRO A 112 17.03 8.71 40.43
N ASP A 113 16.82 9.98 40.11
CA ASP A 113 17.41 11.16 40.79
C ASP A 113 16.44 12.36 40.75
N ASP A 114 16.71 13.35 41.60
CA ASP A 114 15.89 14.57 41.71
C ASP A 114 15.90 15.40 40.42
N ILE A 115 16.96 15.33 39.64
CA ILE A 115 17.08 16.04 38.34
C ILE A 115 16.10 15.45 37.34
N MET A 116 16.07 14.12 37.21
CA MET A 116 15.12 13.43 36.30
C MET A 116 13.67 13.64 36.77
N ALA A 117 13.41 13.68 38.08
CA ALA A 117 12.09 13.98 38.62
C ALA A 117 11.64 15.39 38.24
N ALA A 118 12.53 16.39 38.40
CA ALA A 118 12.26 17.78 38.05
C ALA A 118 12.04 17.96 36.53
N GLU A 119 12.87 17.34 35.69
CA GLU A 119 12.73 17.39 34.24
C GLU A 119 11.47 16.63 33.74
N ALA A 120 11.10 15.53 34.36
CA ALA A 120 9.84 14.82 34.04
C ALA A 120 8.60 15.68 34.35
N LYS A 121 8.63 16.39 35.48
CA LYS A 121 7.59 17.35 35.83
C LYS A 121 7.53 18.50 34.82
N ALA A 122 8.69 19.08 34.44
CA ALA A 122 8.79 20.15 33.45
C ALA A 122 8.30 19.68 32.06
N LEU A 123 8.58 18.44 31.68
CA LEU A 123 8.04 17.83 30.45
C LEU A 123 6.52 17.73 30.51
N ASN A 124 5.94 17.20 31.57
CA ASN A 124 4.49 17.09 31.75
C ASN A 124 3.81 18.50 31.72
N GLU A 125 4.36 19.48 32.40
CA GLU A 125 3.87 20.87 32.36
C GLU A 125 3.95 21.47 30.94
N SER A 126 4.98 21.15 30.18
CA SER A 126 5.11 21.58 28.78
C SER A 126 4.14 20.87 27.86
N MET A 127 3.89 19.56 28.07
CA MET A 127 2.86 18.79 27.35
C MET A 127 1.46 19.35 27.62
N ASP A 128 1.14 19.69 28.86
CA ASP A 128 -0.15 20.29 29.23
C ASP A 128 -0.33 21.69 28.58
N ARG A 129 0.72 22.51 28.57
CA ARG A 129 0.68 23.82 27.91
C ARG A 129 0.50 23.71 26.41
N VAL A 130 1.19 22.77 25.75
CA VAL A 130 1.05 22.50 24.31
C VAL A 130 -0.33 21.94 24.01
N ALA A 131 -0.86 21.04 24.85
CA ALA A 131 -2.20 20.49 24.69
C ALA A 131 -3.29 21.59 24.82
N LEU A 132 -3.14 22.50 25.78
CA LEU A 132 -4.04 23.64 25.93
C LEU A 132 -3.93 24.60 24.73
N ALA A 133 -2.72 24.93 24.29
CA ALA A 133 -2.49 25.77 23.12
C ALA A 133 -3.11 25.17 21.85
N ARG A 134 -3.01 23.85 21.67
CA ARG A 134 -3.65 23.11 20.59
C ARG A 134 -5.17 23.29 20.61
N VAL A 135 -5.81 23.08 21.75
CA VAL A 135 -7.27 23.25 21.87
C VAL A 135 -7.68 24.68 21.56
N LEU A 136 -7.00 25.67 22.15
CA LEU A 136 -7.33 27.08 21.93
C LEU A 136 -7.14 27.53 20.48
N THR A 137 -6.05 27.12 19.84
CA THR A 137 -5.80 27.47 18.44
C THR A 137 -6.78 26.79 17.48
N LEU A 138 -7.19 25.54 17.77
CA LEU A 138 -8.22 24.86 16.98
C LEU A 138 -9.57 25.52 17.12
N MET A 139 -9.98 25.85 18.35
CA MET A 139 -11.26 26.59 18.59
C MET A 139 -11.25 27.95 17.91
N PHE A 140 -10.13 28.67 17.98
CA PHE A 140 -9.96 29.98 17.35
C PHE A 140 -10.10 29.90 15.82
N ILE A 141 -9.45 28.94 15.18
CA ILE A 141 -9.56 28.73 13.72
C ILE A 141 -10.97 28.28 13.33
N MET A 142 -11.61 27.39 14.09
CA MET A 142 -12.99 27.02 13.85
C MET A 142 -13.93 28.21 13.91
N MET A 143 -13.73 29.09 14.90
CA MET A 143 -14.51 30.32 15.06
C MET A 143 -14.32 31.26 13.87
N ILE A 144 -13.08 31.49 13.44
CA ILE A 144 -12.77 32.31 12.25
C ILE A 144 -13.41 31.71 11.00
N GLY A 145 -13.24 30.41 10.78
CA GLY A 145 -13.82 29.72 9.63
C GLY A 145 -15.36 29.80 9.61
N PHE A 146 -15.98 29.59 10.77
CA PHE A 146 -17.43 29.75 10.94
C PHE A 146 -17.88 31.18 10.62
N LEU A 147 -17.26 32.19 11.23
CA LEU A 147 -17.61 33.59 11.05
C LEU A 147 -17.46 34.02 9.59
N PHE A 148 -16.36 33.63 8.95
CA PHE A 148 -16.12 33.88 7.53
C PHE A 148 -17.22 33.28 6.65
N ALA A 149 -17.55 32.02 6.87
CA ALA A 149 -18.60 31.35 6.11
C ALA A 149 -19.98 31.98 6.40
N PHE A 150 -20.29 32.24 7.67
CA PHE A 150 -21.54 32.77 8.11
C PHE A 150 -21.84 34.19 7.54
N ILE A 151 -20.82 35.05 7.43
CA ILE A 151 -20.93 36.36 6.79
C ILE A 151 -21.26 36.20 5.31
N ARG A 152 -20.62 35.25 4.61
CA ARG A 152 -20.84 35.01 3.16
C ARG A 152 -22.16 34.32 2.83
N VAL A 153 -22.75 33.59 3.77
CA VAL A 153 -24.02 32.89 3.56
C VAL A 153 -25.18 33.89 3.39
N ALA A 154 -25.54 34.10 2.13
CA ALA A 154 -26.66 34.96 1.70
C ALA A 154 -27.48 34.27 0.60
N PRO A 155 -28.78 34.58 0.38
CA PRO A 155 -29.60 33.90 -0.63
C PRO A 155 -29.06 33.98 -2.05
N GLN A 156 -28.36 35.07 -2.40
CA GLN A 156 -27.76 35.28 -3.73
C GLN A 156 -26.39 34.59 -3.87
N PHE A 157 -25.77 34.08 -2.79
CA PHE A 157 -24.47 33.43 -2.83
C PHE A 157 -24.56 32.09 -3.57
N LYS A 158 -23.67 31.86 -4.53
CA LYS A 158 -23.61 30.68 -5.36
C LYS A 158 -22.91 29.50 -4.61
N ALA A 159 -23.53 29.04 -3.50
CA ALA A 159 -22.97 28.06 -2.59
C ALA A 159 -22.60 26.73 -3.28
N ARG A 160 -23.41 26.25 -4.23
CA ARG A 160 -23.12 25.06 -5.02
C ARG A 160 -21.83 25.21 -5.82
N ILE A 161 -21.66 26.30 -6.55
CA ILE A 161 -20.46 26.53 -7.39
C ILE A 161 -19.20 26.66 -6.51
N ALA A 162 -19.31 27.34 -5.36
CA ALA A 162 -18.21 27.46 -4.41
C ALA A 162 -17.80 26.10 -3.84
N LEU A 163 -18.76 25.24 -3.52
CA LEU A 163 -18.52 23.87 -3.06
C LEU A 163 -17.89 22.99 -4.14
N GLU A 164 -18.42 23.00 -5.35
CA GLU A 164 -17.86 22.28 -6.49
C GLU A 164 -16.43 22.72 -6.79
N GLY A 165 -16.15 24.03 -6.72
CA GLY A 165 -14.80 24.58 -6.86
C GLY A 165 -13.84 24.15 -5.74
N PHE A 166 -14.34 24.02 -4.52
CA PHE A 166 -13.56 23.47 -3.39
C PHE A 166 -13.23 21.99 -3.61
N LEU A 167 -14.25 21.16 -3.90
CA LEU A 167 -14.07 19.73 -4.15
C LEU A 167 -13.09 19.46 -5.29
N ARG A 168 -13.22 20.19 -6.41
CA ARG A 168 -12.30 20.06 -7.54
C ARG A 168 -10.85 20.37 -7.15
N ARG A 169 -10.63 21.43 -6.36
CA ARG A 169 -9.28 21.77 -5.86
C ARG A 169 -8.76 20.74 -4.87
N SER A 170 -9.60 20.21 -4.00
CA SER A 170 -9.22 19.16 -3.04
C SER A 170 -8.85 17.86 -3.75
N PHE A 171 -9.61 17.44 -4.76
CA PHE A 171 -9.26 16.26 -5.56
C PHE A 171 -7.99 16.48 -6.37
N PHE A 172 -7.79 17.67 -6.94
CA PHE A 172 -6.53 18.00 -7.61
C PHE A 172 -5.35 17.96 -6.64
N ALA A 173 -5.48 18.56 -5.45
CA ALA A 173 -4.43 18.52 -4.43
C ALA A 173 -4.13 17.08 -3.97
N ALA A 174 -5.15 16.25 -3.75
CA ALA A 174 -4.98 14.84 -3.40
C ALA A 174 -4.27 14.04 -4.52
N ALA A 175 -4.67 14.24 -5.77
CA ALA A 175 -4.03 13.62 -6.92
C ALA A 175 -2.55 14.07 -7.06
N THR A 176 -2.29 15.38 -6.88
CA THR A 176 -0.92 15.91 -6.90
C THR A 176 -0.08 15.32 -5.79
N LEU A 177 -0.61 15.21 -4.56
CA LEU A 177 0.09 14.58 -3.44
C LEU A 177 0.43 13.12 -3.74
N ALA A 178 -0.53 12.36 -4.28
CA ALA A 178 -0.29 10.96 -4.67
C ALA A 178 0.81 10.82 -5.73
N VAL A 179 0.84 11.70 -6.72
CA VAL A 179 1.92 11.71 -7.74
C VAL A 179 3.26 12.10 -7.11
N LEU A 180 3.29 13.13 -6.26
CA LEU A 180 4.52 13.57 -5.60
C LEU A 180 5.09 12.50 -4.66
N THR A 181 4.24 11.79 -3.90
CA THR A 181 4.69 10.67 -3.07
C THR A 181 5.27 9.53 -3.90
N THR A 182 4.64 9.19 -5.02
CA THR A 182 5.18 8.17 -5.94
C THR A 182 6.53 8.59 -6.51
N ILE A 183 6.67 9.84 -6.95
CA ILE A 183 7.96 10.38 -7.44
C ILE A 183 9.00 10.35 -6.31
N GLY A 184 8.62 10.72 -5.07
CA GLY A 184 9.51 10.68 -3.90
C GLY A 184 10.02 9.27 -3.60
N ILE A 185 9.13 8.26 -3.65
CA ILE A 185 9.51 6.85 -3.45
C ILE A 185 10.49 6.40 -4.53
N VAL A 186 10.19 6.67 -5.80
CA VAL A 186 11.08 6.29 -6.92
C VAL A 186 12.43 7.01 -6.81
N ALA A 187 12.44 8.31 -6.46
CA ALA A 187 13.67 9.07 -6.28
C ALA A 187 14.52 8.51 -5.12
N SER A 188 13.90 8.15 -4.00
CA SER A 188 14.58 7.50 -2.87
C SER A 188 15.18 6.16 -3.27
N LEU A 189 14.41 5.30 -3.97
CA LEU A 189 14.91 4.02 -4.46
C LEU A 189 16.10 4.20 -5.41
N LEU A 190 16.04 5.18 -6.32
CA LEU A 190 17.14 5.49 -7.24
C LEU A 190 18.39 6.00 -6.51
N PHE A 191 18.19 6.85 -5.51
CA PHE A 191 19.31 7.39 -4.73
C PHE A 191 20.05 6.29 -3.98
N GLU A 192 19.32 5.45 -3.22
CA GLU A 192 19.94 4.36 -2.46
C GLU A 192 20.50 3.26 -3.38
N ALA A 193 19.83 2.94 -4.48
CA ALA A 193 20.37 2.01 -5.48
C ALA A 193 21.65 2.56 -6.14
N SER A 194 21.75 3.87 -6.36
CA SER A 194 22.98 4.49 -6.91
C SER A 194 24.17 4.34 -5.96
N ARG A 195 23.94 4.43 -4.63
CA ARG A 195 24.94 4.16 -3.58
C ARG A 195 25.38 2.70 -3.62
N PHE A 196 24.45 1.77 -3.77
CA PHE A 196 24.78 0.35 -3.92
C PHE A 196 25.69 0.11 -5.15
N PHE A 197 25.34 0.66 -6.31
CA PHE A 197 26.09 0.49 -7.55
C PHE A 197 27.43 1.27 -7.59
N SER A 198 27.69 2.15 -6.63
CA SER A 198 29.03 2.73 -6.44
C SER A 198 30.01 1.75 -5.81
N GLU A 199 29.53 0.73 -5.08
CA GLU A 199 30.35 -0.29 -4.41
C GLU A 199 30.35 -1.63 -5.14
N ILE A 200 29.23 -2.00 -5.78
CA ILE A 200 29.04 -3.26 -6.49
C ILE A 200 28.84 -3.02 -7.98
N SER A 201 29.57 -3.76 -8.82
CA SER A 201 29.45 -3.68 -10.27
C SER A 201 28.03 -4.04 -10.73
N MET A 202 27.42 -3.22 -11.62
CA MET A 202 26.13 -3.53 -12.25
C MET A 202 26.16 -4.89 -12.97
N ILE A 203 27.28 -5.24 -13.61
CA ILE A 203 27.40 -6.52 -14.34
C ILE A 203 27.33 -7.69 -13.37
N ASP A 204 28.05 -7.62 -12.25
CA ASP A 204 28.05 -8.68 -11.23
C ASP A 204 26.68 -8.81 -10.58
N PHE A 205 25.97 -7.71 -10.37
CA PHE A 205 24.59 -7.72 -9.85
C PHE A 205 23.61 -8.36 -10.84
N PHE A 206 23.55 -7.90 -12.08
CA PHE A 206 22.55 -8.36 -13.04
C PHE A 206 22.81 -9.76 -13.60
N PHE A 207 24.07 -10.19 -13.71
CA PHE A 207 24.45 -11.44 -14.32
C PHE A 207 25.09 -12.45 -13.35
N GLY A 208 25.32 -12.05 -12.11
CA GLY A 208 25.82 -12.94 -11.06
C GLY A 208 24.86 -14.10 -10.76
N THR A 209 25.41 -15.29 -10.60
CA THR A 209 24.65 -16.54 -10.37
C THR A 209 24.58 -16.96 -8.90
N HIS A 210 25.17 -16.18 -8.00
CA HIS A 210 25.19 -16.46 -6.57
C HIS A 210 24.63 -15.27 -5.80
N TRP A 211 23.68 -15.55 -4.91
CA TRP A 211 23.08 -14.57 -4.02
C TRP A 211 23.29 -14.98 -2.57
N SER A 212 24.16 -14.28 -1.87
CA SER A 212 24.46 -14.48 -0.44
C SER A 212 24.83 -13.15 0.21
N PRO A 213 23.84 -12.32 0.59
CA PRO A 213 24.07 -11.00 1.20
C PRO A 213 24.53 -11.07 2.65
N MET A 214 24.46 -12.24 3.30
CA MET A 214 24.98 -12.44 4.64
C MET A 214 26.47 -12.73 4.58
N VAL A 215 27.27 -11.77 5.01
CA VAL A 215 28.68 -12.00 5.34
C VAL A 215 28.70 -13.03 6.48
N SER A 216 29.40 -14.15 6.29
CA SER A 216 29.55 -15.13 7.34
C SER A 216 30.31 -14.50 8.51
N LEU A 217 29.63 -14.26 9.63
CA LEU A 217 30.25 -13.98 10.96
C LEU A 217 31.02 -15.21 11.45
N ARG A 218 31.91 -15.75 10.64
CA ARG A 218 32.88 -16.79 11.04
C ARG A 218 34.27 -16.22 10.98
N GLU A 219 34.46 -15.07 11.63
CA GLU A 219 35.78 -14.69 12.11
C GLU A 219 36.16 -15.61 13.27
N GLY A 220 37.06 -16.55 13.02
CA GLY A 220 37.66 -17.34 14.11
C GLY A 220 37.90 -18.82 13.89
N THR A 221 37.72 -19.37 12.70
CA THR A 221 38.16 -20.76 12.42
C THR A 221 39.20 -20.82 11.30
N ALA A 222 40.20 -21.66 11.44
CA ALA A 222 41.34 -21.81 10.55
C ALA A 222 41.07 -22.20 9.07
N ALA A 223 39.81 -22.16 8.66
CA ALA A 223 39.37 -22.19 7.27
C ALA A 223 39.21 -20.77 6.64
N ALA A 224 39.55 -19.72 7.39
CA ALA A 224 39.47 -18.34 6.96
C ALA A 224 40.62 -17.91 6.02
N ASP A 225 41.72 -18.64 5.99
CA ASP A 225 42.89 -18.26 5.18
C ASP A 225 42.75 -18.47 3.67
N GLU A 226 41.78 -19.28 3.21
CA GLU A 226 41.44 -19.40 1.78
C GLU A 226 40.26 -18.52 1.32
N ALA A 227 39.55 -17.89 2.27
CA ALA A 227 38.41 -17.00 1.98
C ALA A 227 38.79 -15.51 2.05
N VAL A 228 40.06 -15.17 2.21
CA VAL A 228 40.53 -13.82 2.61
C VAL A 228 40.73 -12.84 1.46
N ALA A 229 40.34 -13.12 0.26
CA ALA A 229 40.35 -12.10 -0.79
C ALA A 229 38.93 -11.69 -1.16
N GLY A 230 38.25 -10.92 -0.28
CA GLY A 230 36.99 -10.24 -0.57
C GLY A 230 35.73 -10.99 -0.12
N SER A 231 35.48 -11.07 1.18
CA SER A 231 34.18 -11.49 1.72
C SER A 231 33.15 -10.34 1.68
N SER A 232 33.11 -9.59 0.58
CA SER A 232 31.92 -8.85 0.18
C SER A 232 30.87 -9.88 -0.21
N GLY A 233 29.68 -9.84 0.41
CA GLY A 233 28.58 -10.75 0.08
C GLY A 233 28.37 -10.84 -1.43
N SER A 234 27.96 -11.99 -1.93
CA SER A 234 27.68 -12.17 -3.35
C SER A 234 26.27 -11.64 -3.64
N PHE A 235 26.15 -10.69 -4.56
CA PHE A 235 24.90 -9.97 -4.87
C PHE A 235 24.38 -10.24 -6.29
N GLY A 236 24.59 -11.44 -6.82
CA GLY A 236 24.07 -11.82 -8.14
C GLY A 236 22.57 -12.09 -8.13
N MET A 237 21.78 -11.31 -8.85
CA MET A 237 20.31 -11.38 -8.78
C MET A 237 19.68 -12.50 -9.62
N VAL A 238 20.45 -13.21 -10.46
CA VAL A 238 19.89 -14.24 -11.38
C VAL A 238 19.08 -15.31 -10.65
N PRO A 239 19.54 -15.94 -9.53
CA PRO A 239 18.77 -16.96 -8.83
C PRO A 239 17.44 -16.41 -8.28
N VAL A 240 17.47 -15.20 -7.75
CA VAL A 240 16.32 -14.54 -7.12
C VAL A 240 15.26 -14.16 -8.16
N MET A 241 15.70 -13.66 -9.32
CA MET A 241 14.81 -13.33 -10.44
C MET A 241 14.24 -14.61 -11.06
N LEU A 242 15.05 -15.66 -11.23
CA LEU A 242 14.58 -16.94 -11.75
C LEU A 242 13.52 -17.56 -10.84
N GLY A 243 13.74 -17.56 -9.52
CA GLY A 243 12.74 -18.01 -8.55
C GLY A 243 11.44 -17.21 -8.62
N THR A 244 11.53 -15.88 -8.79
CA THR A 244 10.36 -15.01 -8.98
C THR A 244 9.57 -15.40 -10.23
N LEU A 245 10.25 -15.60 -11.36
CA LEU A 245 9.63 -16.00 -12.61
C LEU A 245 9.03 -17.41 -12.52
N LEU A 246 9.73 -18.35 -11.89
CA LEU A 246 9.25 -19.74 -11.72
C LEU A 246 7.93 -19.78 -10.93
N VAL A 247 7.88 -19.12 -9.78
CA VAL A 247 6.67 -19.05 -8.95
C VAL A 247 5.54 -18.33 -9.68
N ALA A 248 5.83 -17.23 -10.38
CA ALA A 248 4.84 -16.50 -11.16
C ALA A 248 4.27 -17.34 -12.32
N VAL A 249 5.11 -18.08 -13.04
CA VAL A 249 4.66 -18.98 -14.13
C VAL A 249 3.75 -20.07 -13.58
N ILE A 250 4.11 -20.73 -12.48
CA ILE A 250 3.26 -21.76 -11.84
C ILE A 250 1.91 -21.16 -11.44
N ALA A 251 1.91 -19.97 -10.84
CA ALA A 251 0.68 -19.31 -10.44
C ALA A 251 -0.21 -18.98 -11.66
N MET A 252 0.37 -18.51 -12.75
CA MET A 252 -0.39 -18.19 -13.97
C MET A 252 -0.91 -19.45 -14.70
N LEU A 253 -0.19 -20.56 -14.66
CA LEU A 253 -0.67 -21.84 -15.19
C LEU A 253 -1.92 -22.35 -14.48
N VAL A 254 -2.10 -22.02 -13.21
CA VAL A 254 -3.32 -22.32 -12.45
C VAL A 254 -4.38 -21.24 -12.65
N ALA A 255 -4.00 -19.98 -12.50
CA ALA A 255 -4.94 -18.86 -12.42
C ALA A 255 -5.58 -18.51 -13.78
N VAL A 256 -4.83 -18.55 -14.88
CA VAL A 256 -5.35 -18.13 -16.20
C VAL A 256 -6.43 -19.10 -16.71
N PRO A 257 -6.23 -20.42 -16.77
CA PRO A 257 -7.28 -21.31 -17.25
C PRO A 257 -8.54 -21.23 -16.39
N ILE A 258 -8.40 -21.36 -15.08
CA ILE A 258 -9.55 -21.40 -14.16
C ILE A 258 -10.27 -20.05 -14.13
N GLY A 259 -9.52 -18.94 -14.04
CA GLY A 259 -10.08 -17.59 -14.02
C GLY A 259 -10.78 -17.21 -15.32
N LEU A 260 -10.17 -17.55 -16.48
CA LEU A 260 -10.79 -17.29 -17.79
C LEU A 260 -12.06 -18.12 -18.02
N PHE A 261 -12.04 -19.42 -17.72
CA PHE A 261 -13.24 -20.24 -17.85
C PHE A 261 -14.35 -19.81 -16.90
N SER A 262 -14.00 -19.42 -15.68
CA SER A 262 -14.94 -18.82 -14.74
C SER A 262 -15.57 -17.55 -15.31
N ALA A 263 -14.76 -16.66 -15.90
CA ALA A 263 -15.24 -15.42 -16.51
C ALA A 263 -16.15 -15.67 -17.71
N ILE A 264 -15.78 -16.59 -18.61
CA ILE A 264 -16.62 -16.97 -19.76
C ILE A 264 -17.95 -17.51 -19.29
N TYR A 265 -17.94 -18.39 -18.28
CA TYR A 265 -19.16 -18.95 -17.73
C TYR A 265 -20.05 -17.87 -17.12
N THR A 266 -19.50 -16.99 -16.30
CA THR A 266 -20.26 -15.93 -15.62
C THR A 266 -20.77 -14.86 -16.58
N ALA A 267 -20.00 -14.51 -17.61
CA ALA A 267 -20.39 -13.49 -18.58
C ALA A 267 -21.45 -13.96 -19.56
N GLU A 268 -21.33 -15.22 -20.06
CA GLU A 268 -22.07 -15.67 -21.25
C GLU A 268 -23.07 -16.78 -20.95
N PHE A 269 -22.85 -17.66 -19.98
CA PHE A 269 -23.68 -18.86 -19.75
C PHE A 269 -24.49 -18.82 -18.46
N ALA A 270 -24.01 -18.12 -17.43
CA ALA A 270 -24.62 -18.18 -16.12
C ALA A 270 -25.96 -17.44 -16.09
N PRO A 271 -27.04 -18.05 -15.58
CA PRO A 271 -28.27 -17.32 -15.30
C PRO A 271 -28.02 -16.25 -14.22
N LEU A 272 -28.77 -15.16 -14.26
CA LEU A 272 -28.61 -14.00 -13.36
C LEU A 272 -28.51 -14.39 -11.87
N ARG A 273 -29.27 -15.43 -11.44
CA ARG A 273 -29.24 -15.91 -10.05
C ARG A 273 -27.85 -16.48 -9.68
N VAL A 274 -27.25 -17.24 -10.57
CA VAL A 274 -25.94 -17.87 -10.35
C VAL A 274 -24.82 -16.82 -10.42
N ARG A 275 -24.89 -15.91 -11.40
CA ARG A 275 -23.94 -14.80 -11.53
C ARG A 275 -23.91 -13.91 -10.28
N ASN A 276 -25.10 -13.60 -9.72
CA ASN A 276 -25.24 -12.80 -8.51
C ASN A 276 -24.71 -13.49 -7.23
N ILE A 277 -24.43 -14.78 -7.27
CA ILE A 277 -23.80 -15.53 -6.18
C ILE A 277 -22.30 -15.68 -6.44
N ILE A 278 -21.90 -16.08 -7.64
CA ILE A 278 -20.49 -16.36 -7.96
C ILE A 278 -19.62 -15.10 -7.87
N LYS A 279 -20.09 -13.96 -8.42
CA LYS A 279 -19.32 -12.70 -8.36
C LYS A 279 -18.96 -12.28 -6.92
N PRO A 280 -19.92 -12.14 -5.99
CA PRO A 280 -19.58 -11.81 -4.59
C PRO A 280 -18.69 -12.86 -3.92
N VAL A 281 -18.85 -14.15 -4.22
CA VAL A 281 -17.97 -15.19 -3.67
C VAL A 281 -16.53 -15.00 -4.13
N LEU A 282 -16.31 -14.72 -5.42
CA LEU A 282 -14.98 -14.43 -5.94
C LEU A 282 -14.39 -13.12 -5.34
N GLU A 283 -15.22 -12.09 -5.14
CA GLU A 283 -14.82 -10.85 -4.49
C GLU A 283 -14.41 -11.07 -3.02
N VAL A 284 -15.13 -11.91 -2.29
CA VAL A 284 -14.78 -12.30 -0.91
C VAL A 284 -13.43 -13.04 -0.88
N LEU A 285 -13.20 -13.99 -1.82
CA LEU A 285 -11.91 -14.66 -1.92
C LEU A 285 -10.77 -13.68 -2.20
N ALA A 286 -10.98 -12.71 -3.10
CA ALA A 286 -9.99 -11.67 -3.37
C ALA A 286 -9.70 -10.76 -2.15
N GLY A 287 -10.65 -10.66 -1.22
CA GLY A 287 -10.53 -9.88 0.02
C GLY A 287 -9.78 -10.59 1.15
N ILE A 288 -9.47 -11.88 1.04
CA ILE A 288 -8.71 -12.61 2.06
C ILE A 288 -7.27 -12.08 2.11
N PRO A 289 -6.73 -11.72 3.31
CA PRO A 289 -5.35 -11.27 3.45
C PRO A 289 -4.36 -12.32 2.93
N THR A 290 -3.35 -11.87 2.17
CA THR A 290 -2.36 -12.77 1.54
C THR A 290 -1.57 -13.61 2.55
N VAL A 291 -1.42 -13.12 3.80
CA VAL A 291 -0.82 -13.87 4.91
C VAL A 291 -1.61 -15.16 5.20
N VAL A 292 -2.95 -15.13 5.13
CA VAL A 292 -3.79 -16.33 5.36
C VAL A 292 -3.55 -17.37 4.28
N TYR A 293 -3.44 -16.94 3.01
CA TYR A 293 -3.03 -17.82 1.92
C TYR A 293 -1.63 -18.38 2.12
N GLY A 294 -0.69 -17.59 2.67
CA GLY A 294 0.66 -18.02 3.00
C GLY A 294 0.66 -19.11 4.07
N PHE A 295 -0.12 -18.95 5.14
CA PHE A 295 -0.31 -19.99 6.16
C PHE A 295 -0.92 -21.27 5.57
N PHE A 296 -1.95 -21.13 4.76
CA PHE A 296 -2.55 -22.28 4.07
C PHE A 296 -1.54 -22.99 3.17
N ALA A 297 -0.73 -22.21 2.44
CA ALA A 297 0.32 -22.77 1.58
C ALA A 297 1.36 -23.56 2.39
N ALA A 298 1.85 -23.01 3.51
CA ALA A 298 2.86 -23.62 4.33
C ALA A 298 2.36 -24.85 5.14
N LEU A 299 1.17 -24.75 5.73
CA LEU A 299 0.67 -25.74 6.68
C LEU A 299 -0.21 -26.83 6.04
N THR A 300 -0.80 -26.54 4.87
CA THR A 300 -1.75 -27.48 4.22
C THR A 300 -1.27 -27.89 2.84
N ALA A 301 -1.01 -26.92 1.94
CA ALA A 301 -0.68 -27.24 0.56
C ALA A 301 0.70 -27.86 0.41
N ALA A 302 1.73 -27.37 1.12
CA ALA A 302 3.08 -27.89 1.03
C ALA A 302 3.19 -29.35 1.55
N PRO A 303 2.63 -29.72 2.73
CA PRO A 303 2.55 -31.12 3.15
C PRO A 303 1.78 -32.00 2.16
N PHE A 304 0.64 -31.52 1.63
CA PHE A 304 -0.14 -32.24 0.62
C PHE A 304 0.67 -32.55 -0.65
N PHE A 305 1.37 -31.56 -1.21
CA PHE A 305 2.22 -31.77 -2.39
C PHE A 305 3.41 -32.70 -2.09
N ARG A 306 3.96 -32.65 -0.90
CA ARG A 306 5.03 -33.54 -0.47
C ARG A 306 4.55 -35.00 -0.37
N GLU A 307 3.42 -35.24 0.28
CA GLU A 307 2.82 -36.58 0.39
C GLU A 307 2.42 -37.13 -0.98
N ALA A 308 1.78 -36.31 -1.82
CA ALA A 308 1.42 -36.69 -3.18
C ALA A 308 2.66 -37.00 -4.05
N GLY A 309 3.75 -36.21 -3.87
CA GLY A 309 5.01 -36.46 -4.55
C GLY A 309 5.64 -37.81 -4.17
N LEU A 310 5.66 -38.13 -2.88
CA LEU A 310 6.19 -39.41 -2.38
C LEU A 310 5.43 -40.62 -2.97
N LEU A 311 4.11 -40.51 -3.18
CA LEU A 311 3.30 -41.57 -3.82
C LEU A 311 3.72 -41.85 -5.27
N VAL A 312 4.31 -40.85 -5.95
CA VAL A 312 4.73 -40.95 -7.37
C VAL A 312 6.27 -41.10 -7.47
N GLY A 313 6.97 -41.18 -6.32
CA GLY A 313 8.43 -41.33 -6.27
C GLY A 313 9.19 -40.02 -6.54
N LEU A 314 8.55 -38.86 -6.35
CA LEU A 314 9.15 -37.55 -6.49
C LEU A 314 9.51 -36.99 -5.11
N ASP A 315 10.73 -36.45 -4.98
CA ASP A 315 11.15 -35.75 -3.76
C ASP A 315 10.73 -34.27 -3.84
N VAL A 316 9.70 -33.91 -3.08
CA VAL A 316 9.17 -32.55 -3.01
C VAL A 316 9.64 -31.89 -1.71
N SER A 317 10.34 -30.77 -1.82
CA SER A 317 10.77 -29.99 -0.66
C SER A 317 9.57 -29.54 0.17
N SER A 318 9.74 -29.45 1.50
CA SER A 318 8.72 -28.90 2.41
C SER A 318 8.39 -27.43 2.13
N GLN A 319 9.32 -26.70 1.55
CA GLN A 319 9.13 -25.40 0.96
C GLN A 319 9.45 -25.54 -0.53
N SER A 320 8.48 -25.31 -1.40
CA SER A 320 8.65 -25.51 -2.85
C SER A 320 8.00 -24.42 -3.66
N ALA A 321 8.58 -24.14 -4.84
CA ALA A 321 7.99 -23.23 -5.81
C ALA A 321 6.57 -23.66 -6.22
N LEU A 322 6.32 -24.98 -6.29
CA LEU A 322 5.03 -25.56 -6.64
C LEU A 322 3.94 -25.22 -5.60
N ALA A 323 4.24 -25.38 -4.30
CA ALA A 323 3.29 -25.10 -3.24
C ALA A 323 2.94 -23.60 -3.20
N ALA A 324 3.97 -22.74 -3.22
CA ALA A 324 3.78 -21.30 -3.21
C ALA A 324 3.06 -20.80 -4.48
N GLY A 325 3.51 -21.21 -5.66
CA GLY A 325 2.92 -20.83 -6.94
C GLY A 325 1.50 -21.36 -7.11
N GLY A 326 1.21 -22.60 -6.69
CA GLY A 326 -0.12 -23.18 -6.74
C GLY A 326 -1.15 -22.40 -5.92
N VAL A 327 -0.83 -22.09 -4.66
CA VAL A 327 -1.71 -21.31 -3.77
C VAL A 327 -1.81 -19.86 -4.23
N MET A 328 -0.71 -19.26 -4.70
CA MET A 328 -0.74 -17.93 -5.30
C MET A 328 -1.64 -17.91 -6.55
N GLY A 329 -1.62 -18.98 -7.35
CA GLY A 329 -2.55 -19.15 -8.47
C GLY A 329 -4.01 -19.11 -8.03
N ILE A 330 -4.36 -19.82 -6.95
CA ILE A 330 -5.72 -19.81 -6.39
C ILE A 330 -6.12 -18.37 -5.97
N MET A 331 -5.23 -17.63 -5.32
CA MET A 331 -5.46 -16.24 -4.92
C MET A 331 -5.67 -15.31 -6.12
N ILE A 332 -5.03 -15.57 -7.26
CA ILE A 332 -5.13 -14.74 -8.47
C ILE A 332 -6.36 -15.08 -9.32
N ILE A 333 -6.97 -16.28 -9.19
CA ILE A 333 -8.18 -16.66 -9.93
C ILE A 333 -9.27 -15.58 -9.90
N PRO A 334 -9.70 -15.05 -8.74
CA PRO A 334 -10.74 -14.03 -8.69
C PRO A 334 -10.38 -12.77 -9.48
N PHE A 335 -9.12 -12.36 -9.44
CA PHE A 335 -8.62 -11.18 -10.15
C PHE A 335 -8.70 -11.37 -11.67
N ILE A 336 -8.22 -12.51 -12.18
CA ILE A 336 -8.33 -12.84 -13.61
C ILE A 336 -9.79 -12.97 -14.02
N SER A 337 -10.61 -13.66 -13.21
CA SER A 337 -12.02 -13.87 -13.51
C SER A 337 -12.78 -12.53 -13.60
N SER A 338 -12.57 -11.62 -12.67
CA SER A 338 -13.23 -10.30 -12.66
C SER A 338 -12.82 -9.46 -13.86
N LEU A 339 -11.51 -9.31 -14.11
CA LEU A 339 -11.03 -8.52 -15.25
C LEU A 339 -11.45 -9.11 -16.59
N SER A 340 -11.43 -10.44 -16.71
CA SER A 340 -11.86 -11.11 -17.95
C SER A 340 -13.37 -10.98 -18.16
N ASP A 341 -14.20 -11.10 -17.11
CA ASP A 341 -15.66 -10.89 -17.19
C ASP A 341 -15.96 -9.45 -17.65
N ASP A 342 -15.27 -8.46 -17.13
CA ASP A 342 -15.45 -7.06 -17.53
C ASP A 342 -15.08 -6.84 -19.01
N VAL A 343 -13.97 -7.42 -19.47
CA VAL A 343 -13.53 -7.32 -20.87
C VAL A 343 -14.50 -8.06 -21.81
N ILE A 344 -14.95 -9.26 -21.46
CA ILE A 344 -15.89 -10.04 -22.27
C ILE A 344 -17.24 -9.32 -22.34
N SER A 345 -17.72 -8.80 -21.22
CA SER A 345 -18.98 -8.05 -21.13
C SER A 345 -18.94 -6.73 -21.91
N ALA A 346 -17.77 -6.12 -22.09
CA ALA A 346 -17.60 -4.88 -22.85
C ALA A 346 -17.72 -5.06 -24.37
N VAL A 347 -17.67 -6.29 -24.90
CA VAL A 347 -17.89 -6.56 -26.33
C VAL A 347 -19.30 -6.15 -26.73
N PRO A 348 -19.49 -5.35 -27.80
CA PRO A 348 -20.81 -4.86 -28.22
C PRO A 348 -21.82 -5.98 -28.49
N GLN A 349 -23.07 -5.79 -28.02
CA GLN A 349 -24.14 -6.77 -28.22
C GLN A 349 -24.47 -6.97 -29.70
N SER A 350 -24.29 -5.94 -30.53
CA SER A 350 -24.50 -6.00 -31.98
C SER A 350 -23.63 -7.06 -32.68
N LEU A 351 -22.43 -7.32 -32.20
CA LEU A 351 -21.58 -8.39 -32.74
C LEU A 351 -22.16 -9.79 -32.42
N ARG A 352 -22.69 -9.96 -31.21
CA ARG A 352 -23.36 -11.18 -30.79
C ARG A 352 -24.62 -11.42 -31.61
N ASP A 353 -25.47 -10.43 -31.70
CA ASP A 353 -26.76 -10.50 -32.46
C ASP A 353 -26.51 -10.72 -33.94
N GLY A 354 -25.48 -10.10 -34.53
CA GLY A 354 -25.09 -10.31 -35.92
C GLY A 354 -24.63 -11.75 -36.18
N ALA A 355 -23.80 -12.33 -35.32
CA ALA A 355 -23.35 -13.70 -35.43
C ALA A 355 -24.53 -14.72 -35.32
N LEU A 356 -25.41 -14.52 -34.33
CA LEU A 356 -26.60 -15.32 -34.14
C LEU A 356 -27.57 -15.20 -35.34
N GLY A 357 -27.74 -13.97 -35.88
CA GLY A 357 -28.54 -13.72 -37.08
C GLY A 357 -28.02 -14.41 -38.35
N LEU A 358 -26.71 -14.68 -38.41
CA LEU A 358 -26.07 -15.48 -39.49
C LEU A 358 -26.16 -16.99 -39.24
N GLY A 359 -26.82 -17.43 -38.15
CA GLY A 359 -27.05 -18.84 -37.85
C GLY A 359 -25.98 -19.51 -37.00
N SER A 360 -25.06 -18.75 -36.42
CA SER A 360 -24.09 -19.28 -35.45
C SER A 360 -24.79 -19.74 -34.17
N THR A 361 -24.35 -20.84 -33.57
CA THR A 361 -24.77 -21.23 -32.22
C THR A 361 -24.17 -20.29 -31.18
N HIS A 362 -24.75 -20.26 -29.98
CA HIS A 362 -24.24 -19.42 -28.88
C HIS A 362 -22.75 -19.72 -28.57
N ALA A 363 -22.38 -20.99 -28.51
CA ALA A 363 -20.98 -21.37 -28.26
C ALA A 363 -20.04 -20.95 -29.40
N GLU A 364 -20.45 -21.08 -30.65
CA GLU A 364 -19.68 -20.61 -31.82
C GLU A 364 -19.53 -19.11 -31.83
N THR A 365 -20.57 -18.36 -31.45
CA THR A 365 -20.52 -16.89 -31.32
C THR A 365 -19.47 -16.49 -30.27
N ILE A 366 -19.43 -17.17 -29.11
CA ILE A 366 -18.44 -16.89 -28.08
C ILE A 366 -17.03 -17.17 -28.59
N ILE A 367 -16.78 -18.34 -29.17
CA ILE A 367 -15.42 -18.76 -29.54
C ILE A 367 -14.91 -17.98 -30.75
N ARG A 368 -15.77 -17.70 -31.75
CA ARG A 368 -15.34 -17.11 -33.02
C ARG A 368 -15.52 -15.62 -33.14
N VAL A 369 -16.36 -15.01 -32.29
CA VAL A 369 -16.65 -13.56 -32.34
C VAL A 369 -16.28 -12.87 -31.04
N VAL A 370 -16.85 -13.30 -29.90
CA VAL A 370 -16.68 -12.59 -28.62
C VAL A 370 -15.25 -12.71 -28.09
N LEU A 371 -14.69 -13.92 -27.99
CA LEU A 371 -13.34 -14.10 -27.48
C LEU A 371 -12.26 -13.47 -28.35
N PRO A 372 -12.27 -13.55 -29.69
CA PRO A 372 -11.34 -12.81 -30.53
C PRO A 372 -11.46 -11.30 -30.39
N ALA A 373 -12.68 -10.77 -30.26
CA ALA A 373 -12.90 -9.34 -30.02
C ALA A 373 -12.42 -8.91 -28.62
N ALA A 374 -12.61 -9.75 -27.59
CA ALA A 374 -12.15 -9.53 -26.23
C ALA A 374 -10.64 -9.77 -26.03
N PHE A 375 -9.97 -10.49 -26.94
CA PHE A 375 -8.59 -10.96 -26.80
C PHE A 375 -7.59 -9.86 -26.41
N PRO A 376 -7.62 -8.64 -27.00
CA PRO A 376 -6.71 -7.57 -26.59
C PRO A 376 -6.82 -7.18 -25.11
N GLY A 377 -8.05 -7.11 -24.60
CA GLY A 377 -8.33 -6.81 -23.21
C GLY A 377 -7.93 -7.96 -22.28
N LEU A 378 -8.17 -9.22 -22.71
CA LEU A 378 -7.77 -10.41 -21.96
C LEU A 378 -6.26 -10.51 -21.79
N VAL A 379 -5.48 -10.24 -22.86
CA VAL A 379 -4.01 -10.18 -22.77
C VAL A 379 -3.58 -9.08 -21.77
N GLY A 380 -4.24 -7.92 -21.79
CA GLY A 380 -4.00 -6.86 -20.81
C GLY A 380 -4.27 -7.33 -19.37
N ALA A 381 -5.40 -8.01 -19.14
CA ALA A 381 -5.74 -8.57 -17.84
C ALA A 381 -4.71 -9.60 -17.35
N PHE A 382 -4.23 -10.48 -18.23
CA PHE A 382 -3.21 -11.48 -17.87
C PHE A 382 -1.87 -10.84 -17.54
N LEU A 383 -1.43 -9.82 -18.29
CA LEU A 383 -0.18 -9.11 -17.99
C LEU A 383 -0.26 -8.35 -16.65
N LEU A 384 -1.42 -7.77 -16.31
CA LEU A 384 -1.65 -7.17 -15.00
C LEU A 384 -1.61 -8.23 -13.88
N ALA A 385 -2.17 -9.42 -14.13
CA ALA A 385 -2.10 -10.54 -13.19
C ALA A 385 -0.66 -11.04 -12.99
N ILE A 386 0.16 -11.12 -14.06
CA ILE A 386 1.58 -11.44 -13.97
C ILE A 386 2.32 -10.39 -13.15
N SER A 387 2.07 -9.11 -13.39
CA SER A 387 2.68 -8.02 -12.61
C SER A 387 2.36 -8.15 -11.12
N ARG A 388 1.11 -8.52 -10.77
CA ARG A 388 0.69 -8.80 -9.40
C ARG A 388 1.41 -10.03 -8.82
N ALA A 389 1.52 -11.13 -9.58
CA ALA A 389 2.21 -12.34 -9.16
C ALA A 389 3.69 -12.10 -8.87
N VAL A 390 4.38 -11.34 -9.73
CA VAL A 390 5.79 -10.98 -9.56
C VAL A 390 6.04 -10.13 -8.30
N GLY A 391 5.04 -9.33 -7.91
CA GLY A 391 5.10 -8.49 -6.70
C GLY A 391 4.62 -9.17 -5.41
N GLU A 392 4.15 -10.43 -5.45
CA GLU A 392 3.65 -11.11 -4.25
C GLU A 392 4.77 -11.45 -3.28
N THR A 393 4.54 -11.18 -2.00
CA THR A 393 5.57 -11.30 -0.96
C THR A 393 5.20 -12.36 0.07
N MET A 394 4.00 -12.24 0.68
CA MET A 394 3.70 -12.99 1.90
C MET A 394 3.51 -14.48 1.67
N ILE A 395 2.86 -14.89 0.59
CA ILE A 395 2.68 -16.31 0.25
C ILE A 395 4.03 -16.95 0.01
N VAL A 396 4.91 -16.25 -0.71
CA VAL A 396 6.22 -16.77 -1.11
C VAL A 396 7.17 -16.87 0.08
N VAL A 397 7.24 -15.84 0.95
CA VAL A 397 8.04 -15.87 2.20
C VAL A 397 7.70 -17.10 3.03
N MET A 398 6.41 -17.46 3.10
CA MET A 398 5.96 -18.54 3.97
C MET A 398 6.08 -19.94 3.35
N ALA A 399 5.97 -20.07 2.03
CA ALA A 399 5.79 -21.36 1.37
C ALA A 399 6.86 -21.75 0.35
N ALA A 400 7.62 -20.80 -0.23
CA ALA A 400 8.62 -21.12 -1.25
C ALA A 400 10.03 -21.28 -0.69
N GLY A 401 10.32 -20.62 0.44
CA GLY A 401 11.63 -20.66 1.09
C GLY A 401 12.40 -19.35 0.96
N VAL A 402 13.58 -19.33 1.59
CA VAL A 402 14.48 -18.17 1.63
C VAL A 402 15.82 -18.42 0.91
N ALA A 403 16.10 -19.67 0.49
CA ALA A 403 17.34 -20.03 -0.16
C ALA A 403 17.34 -19.60 -1.64
N ALA A 404 18.37 -18.87 -2.03
CA ALA A 404 18.54 -18.40 -3.40
C ALA A 404 19.16 -19.49 -4.31
N ASN A 405 18.43 -20.58 -4.51
CA ASN A 405 18.87 -21.68 -5.36
C ASN A 405 18.67 -21.32 -6.84
N LEU A 406 19.71 -21.56 -7.64
CA LEU A 406 19.62 -21.42 -9.09
C LEU A 406 19.03 -22.72 -9.68
N THR A 407 17.70 -22.83 -9.68
CA THR A 407 16.97 -24.00 -10.17
C THR A 407 15.73 -23.60 -10.93
N ILE A 408 15.32 -24.41 -11.91
CA ILE A 408 14.04 -24.35 -12.62
C ILE A 408 13.10 -25.48 -12.19
N ASN A 409 13.53 -26.32 -11.22
CA ASN A 409 12.72 -27.41 -10.70
C ASN A 409 11.61 -26.86 -9.77
N PRO A 410 10.31 -27.03 -10.09
CA PRO A 410 9.23 -26.53 -9.27
C PRO A 410 9.11 -27.22 -7.90
N LEU A 411 9.75 -28.37 -7.71
CA LEU A 411 9.70 -29.16 -6.48
C LEU A 411 10.72 -28.71 -5.42
N GLU A 412 11.65 -27.87 -5.81
CA GLU A 412 12.71 -27.35 -4.93
C GLU A 412 12.32 -26.04 -4.27
N ALA A 413 13.02 -25.71 -3.19
CA ALA A 413 12.89 -24.43 -2.51
C ALA A 413 13.58 -23.33 -3.34
N VAL A 414 12.89 -22.21 -3.51
CA VAL A 414 13.37 -21.02 -4.21
C VAL A 414 13.04 -19.77 -3.40
N THR A 415 13.76 -18.69 -3.66
CA THR A 415 13.43 -17.38 -3.13
C THR A 415 13.03 -16.43 -4.26
N THR A 416 12.38 -15.34 -3.90
CA THR A 416 12.00 -14.30 -4.85
C THR A 416 12.60 -12.94 -4.49
N VAL A 417 12.57 -12.00 -5.42
CA VAL A 417 13.04 -10.62 -5.21
C VAL A 417 12.34 -9.99 -4.00
N THR A 418 11.03 -10.14 -3.90
CA THR A 418 10.23 -9.58 -2.80
C THR A 418 10.58 -10.18 -1.44
N VAL A 419 10.84 -11.50 -1.40
CA VAL A 419 11.28 -12.19 -0.18
C VAL A 419 12.64 -11.66 0.27
N GLN A 420 13.60 -11.53 -0.64
CA GLN A 420 14.94 -11.03 -0.30
C GLN A 420 14.90 -9.57 0.17
N ILE A 421 14.09 -8.72 -0.43
CA ILE A 421 13.88 -7.34 0.05
C ILE A 421 13.39 -7.35 1.50
N VAL A 422 12.39 -8.15 1.84
CA VAL A 422 11.88 -8.25 3.21
C VAL A 422 12.95 -8.75 4.17
N MET A 423 13.68 -9.81 3.81
CA MET A 423 14.73 -10.40 4.66
C MET A 423 15.88 -9.41 4.92
N LEU A 424 16.23 -8.60 3.94
CA LEU A 424 17.29 -7.60 4.06
C LEU A 424 16.88 -6.40 4.94
N LEU A 425 15.61 -6.01 4.90
CA LEU A 425 15.07 -4.85 5.64
C LEU A 425 14.58 -5.21 7.06
N THR A 426 14.34 -6.49 7.38
CA THR A 426 13.85 -6.92 8.70
C THR A 426 14.97 -7.41 9.64
N GLY A 427 16.23 -7.35 9.24
CA GLY A 427 17.39 -7.71 10.06
C GLY A 427 18.00 -6.55 10.84
N ASP A 428 19.29 -6.67 11.20
CA ASP A 428 20.05 -5.61 11.86
C ASP A 428 20.07 -4.33 11.03
N ASN A 429 19.67 -3.23 11.67
CA ASN A 429 19.33 -1.96 11.03
C ASN A 429 20.55 -1.05 10.84
N GLU A 430 21.61 -1.51 10.24
CA GLU A 430 22.62 -0.62 9.67
C GLU A 430 22.12 -0.17 8.28
N PHE A 431 21.41 0.96 8.26
CA PHE A 431 20.82 1.51 7.03
C PHE A 431 21.85 1.83 5.94
N ASP A 432 23.11 2.05 6.30
CA ASP A 432 24.22 2.37 5.39
C ASP A 432 25.01 1.14 4.94
N SER A 433 24.64 -0.07 5.37
CA SER A 433 25.36 -1.29 4.97
C SER A 433 25.03 -1.67 3.51
N VAL A 434 26.03 -2.19 2.78
CA VAL A 434 25.85 -2.71 1.40
C VAL A 434 24.73 -3.73 1.32
N LYS A 435 24.55 -4.52 2.38
CA LYS A 435 23.47 -5.48 2.54
C LYS A 435 22.11 -4.80 2.45
N THR A 436 21.88 -3.74 3.23
CA THR A 436 20.60 -2.99 3.20
C THR A 436 20.42 -2.25 1.88
N LEU A 437 21.49 -1.66 1.33
CA LEU A 437 21.47 -0.99 0.04
C LEU A 437 21.10 -1.96 -1.10
N SER A 438 21.46 -3.25 -1.02
CA SER A 438 21.08 -4.24 -2.01
C SER A 438 19.57 -4.45 -2.11
N ALA A 439 18.80 -4.24 -1.03
CA ALA A 439 17.34 -4.26 -1.06
C ALA A 439 16.75 -3.18 -1.96
N PHE A 440 17.35 -1.98 -1.95
CA PHE A 440 16.92 -0.89 -2.83
C PHE A 440 17.29 -1.17 -4.30
N ALA A 441 18.44 -1.79 -4.56
CA ALA A 441 18.83 -2.24 -5.90
C ALA A 441 17.86 -3.30 -6.45
N LEU A 442 17.46 -4.28 -5.63
CA LEU A 442 16.41 -5.24 -5.98
C LEU A 442 15.06 -4.54 -6.19
N GLY A 443 14.72 -3.59 -5.32
CA GLY A 443 13.47 -2.84 -5.39
C GLY A 443 13.33 -2.04 -6.69
N ILE A 444 14.35 -1.29 -7.09
CA ILE A 444 14.32 -0.53 -8.35
C ILE A 444 14.27 -1.46 -9.57
N THR A 445 14.97 -2.60 -9.51
CA THR A 445 14.94 -3.59 -10.59
C THR A 445 13.53 -4.18 -10.74
N LEU A 446 12.90 -4.59 -9.64
CA LEU A 446 11.53 -5.09 -9.65
C LEU A 446 10.53 -4.03 -10.13
N PHE A 447 10.70 -2.78 -9.71
CA PHE A 447 9.90 -1.66 -10.18
C PHE A 447 10.00 -1.48 -11.70
N VAL A 448 11.21 -1.51 -12.26
CA VAL A 448 11.42 -1.39 -13.72
C VAL A 448 10.76 -2.57 -14.45
N VAL A 449 10.93 -3.80 -13.98
CA VAL A 449 10.33 -5.00 -14.59
C VAL A 449 8.80 -4.90 -14.58
N THR A 450 8.19 -4.57 -13.44
CA THR A 450 6.74 -4.44 -13.33
C THR A 450 6.20 -3.25 -14.13
N LEU A 451 6.93 -2.14 -14.19
CA LEU A 451 6.58 -1.00 -15.03
C LEU A 451 6.57 -1.36 -16.51
N LEU A 452 7.60 -2.08 -16.99
CA LEU A 452 7.68 -2.54 -18.38
C LEU A 452 6.54 -3.50 -18.71
N LEU A 453 6.20 -4.43 -17.81
CA LEU A 453 5.04 -5.31 -17.96
C LEU A 453 3.73 -4.53 -18.06
N ASN A 454 3.52 -3.53 -17.22
CA ASN A 454 2.32 -2.69 -17.23
C ASN A 454 2.24 -1.81 -18.50
N ILE A 455 3.36 -1.25 -18.94
CA ILE A 455 3.42 -0.49 -20.21
C ILE A 455 3.10 -1.42 -21.38
N ALA A 456 3.67 -2.62 -21.40
CA ALA A 456 3.37 -3.62 -22.43
C ALA A 456 1.89 -3.99 -22.45
N ALA A 457 1.30 -4.21 -21.28
CA ALA A 457 -0.14 -4.50 -21.13
C ALA A 457 -1.01 -3.38 -21.75
N LEU A 458 -0.72 -2.13 -21.39
CA LEU A 458 -1.45 -0.98 -21.90
C LEU A 458 -1.25 -0.79 -23.41
N HIS A 459 -0.04 -1.00 -23.91
CA HIS A 459 0.26 -0.86 -25.35
C HIS A 459 -0.45 -1.93 -26.18
N ILE A 460 -0.40 -3.20 -25.73
CA ILE A 460 -1.06 -4.33 -26.41
C ILE A 460 -2.56 -4.13 -26.41
N SER A 461 -3.15 -3.80 -25.24
CA SER A 461 -4.59 -3.55 -25.12
C SER A 461 -5.06 -2.44 -26.06
N ARG A 462 -4.34 -1.32 -26.14
CA ARG A 462 -4.70 -0.20 -27.04
C ARG A 462 -4.53 -0.54 -28.51
N LYS A 463 -3.40 -1.13 -28.90
CA LYS A 463 -3.07 -1.41 -30.31
C LYS A 463 -3.98 -2.47 -30.92
N LEU A 464 -4.37 -3.48 -30.14
CA LEU A 464 -5.26 -4.54 -30.62
C LEU A 464 -6.73 -4.12 -30.51
N GLY A 465 -7.12 -3.30 -29.51
CA GLY A 465 -8.49 -2.77 -29.38
C GLY A 465 -8.92 -1.94 -30.59
N GLN A 466 -8.05 -1.09 -31.13
CA GLN A 466 -8.32 -0.27 -32.32
C GLN A 466 -8.61 -1.04 -33.62
N ARG A 467 -8.43 -2.36 -33.66
CA ARG A 467 -8.75 -3.18 -34.83
C ARG A 467 -10.21 -3.64 -34.87
N TYR A 468 -10.95 -3.43 -33.80
CA TYR A 468 -12.34 -3.90 -33.65
C TYR A 468 -13.33 -2.74 -33.43
N GLU A 469 -12.85 -1.48 -33.37
CA GLU A 469 -13.62 -0.25 -33.55
C GLU A 469 -13.71 0.11 -35.04
#